data_ff247f7a88cafbafc877a5f041bb420e
#
_entry.id   ff247f7a88cafbafc877a5f041bb420e
#
_cell.length_a   1.000
_cell.length_b   1.000
_cell.length_c   1.000
_cell.angle_alpha   90.00
_cell.angle_beta   90.00
_cell.angle_gamma   90.00
#
_symmetry.space_group_name_H-M   'P 1'
#
loop_
_entity.id
_entity.type
_entity.pdbx_description
1 polymer ?
#
loop_
_entity_poly.entity_id
_entity_poly.type
_entity_poly.pdbx_seq_one_letter_code
_entity_poly.pdbx_strand_id
1 'polypeptide(L)'
;MPVEVDILEDSIFRLSPELLNILLKDHTTSKEDIQRNIFWATSDYEYLGEGYQYDSPILPCLITGDNGRVIMPRILKSRDTQTARSREMAEVFTPSWICNAQNNLIDEAWFGRKDVFNTEYTDEQGCHRWRPNSEKIQFPEGKTWKDYVRDNRLEITCGEAPYIVSRYDTTTGETIPIEERIGLLDRKLRVVGENTETSGEWLEWGQEAYKSIYAYEWQGDNLLIARESMLISFIEYYQQKFGKRPLLKSINYIAYIISWNVWQMDGLKGVVPNSCCERRTVVADLFGTREEVSQCEGCQKDDIRRHNGIYCQIKDWRAKDPKTGKMGKRIRFIDLIK
;
A
#
# COMPACT_ATOMS: atom_id res chain seq x y z
N MET A 1 15.89 0.23 -24.93
CA MET A 1 16.62 -0.44 -23.84
C MET A 1 15.57 -1.09 -22.97
N PRO A 2 15.78 -2.30 -22.43
CA PRO A 2 14.80 -2.85 -21.50
C PRO A 2 14.71 -1.91 -20.30
N VAL A 3 13.48 -1.56 -19.92
CA VAL A 3 13.20 -0.72 -18.76
C VAL A 3 13.54 -1.56 -17.54
N GLU A 4 14.53 -1.10 -16.78
CA GLU A 4 14.96 -1.77 -15.55
C GLU A 4 14.08 -1.23 -14.42
N VAL A 5 12.90 -1.84 -14.27
CA VAL A 5 12.10 -1.62 -13.05
C VAL A 5 12.84 -2.33 -11.92
N ASP A 6 13.22 -1.60 -10.89
CA ASP A 6 13.95 -2.14 -9.73
C ASP A 6 13.16 -3.25 -9.04
N ILE A 7 13.79 -4.43 -8.91
CA ILE A 7 13.36 -5.48 -8.00
C ILE A 7 14.05 -5.18 -6.67
N LEU A 8 13.27 -4.94 -5.63
CA LEU A 8 13.72 -4.20 -4.46
C LEU A 8 14.08 -5.06 -3.24
N GLU A 9 13.58 -6.30 -3.16
CA GLU A 9 13.71 -7.16 -1.98
C GLU A 9 15.17 -7.36 -1.55
N ASP A 10 16.04 -7.71 -2.50
CA ASP A 10 17.47 -7.90 -2.21
C ASP A 10 18.15 -6.60 -1.78
N SER A 11 17.77 -5.48 -2.39
CA SER A 11 18.32 -4.17 -2.05
C SER A 11 17.91 -3.73 -0.66
N ILE A 12 16.64 -3.96 -0.29
CA ILE A 12 16.10 -3.70 1.04
C ILE A 12 16.71 -4.64 2.07
N PHE A 13 16.84 -5.94 1.74
CA PHE A 13 17.44 -6.94 2.62
C PHE A 13 18.93 -6.64 2.91
N ARG A 14 19.69 -6.20 1.91
CA ARG A 14 21.09 -5.76 2.08
C ARG A 14 21.21 -4.49 2.91
N LEU A 15 20.22 -3.59 2.83
CA LEU A 15 20.19 -2.40 3.67
C LEU A 15 19.98 -2.77 5.14
N SER A 16 19.02 -3.66 5.42
CA SER A 16 18.81 -4.32 6.72
C SER A 16 17.82 -5.47 6.57
N PRO A 17 18.17 -6.71 7.01
CA PRO A 17 17.22 -7.82 7.04
C PRO A 17 15.97 -7.54 7.89
N GLU A 18 16.12 -6.75 8.97
CA GLU A 18 15.01 -6.32 9.82
C GLU A 18 13.98 -5.48 9.05
N LEU A 19 14.46 -4.68 8.09
CA LEU A 19 13.61 -3.79 7.30
C LEU A 19 12.62 -4.59 6.44
N LEU A 20 13.08 -5.63 5.76
CA LEU A 20 12.21 -6.52 4.98
C LEU A 20 11.22 -7.25 5.89
N ASN A 21 11.64 -7.70 7.08
CA ASN A 21 10.76 -8.31 8.07
C ASN A 21 9.66 -7.34 8.54
N ILE A 22 9.97 -6.04 8.70
CA ILE A 22 8.97 -5.02 9.03
C ILE A 22 7.96 -4.87 7.89
N LEU A 23 8.43 -4.83 6.62
CA LEU A 23 7.55 -4.68 5.46
C LEU A 23 6.66 -5.91 5.24
N LEU A 24 7.13 -7.11 5.57
CA LEU A 24 6.35 -8.34 5.46
C LEU A 24 5.31 -8.50 6.57
N LYS A 25 5.44 -7.78 7.68
CA LYS A 25 4.55 -7.99 8.83
C LYS A 25 3.08 -7.71 8.52
N ASP A 26 2.22 -8.66 8.89
CA ASP A 26 0.78 -8.45 9.02
C ASP A 26 0.42 -8.13 10.48
N HIS A 27 -0.01 -6.90 10.71
CA HIS A 27 -0.38 -6.43 12.04
C HIS A 27 -1.75 -6.91 12.52
N THR A 28 -2.60 -7.36 11.61
CA THR A 28 -3.93 -7.88 11.94
C THR A 28 -3.82 -9.24 12.64
N THR A 29 -3.01 -10.13 12.09
CA THR A 29 -2.89 -11.51 12.58
C THR A 29 -1.73 -11.72 13.55
N SER A 30 -0.76 -10.80 13.60
CA SER A 30 0.36 -10.83 14.55
C SER A 30 -0.12 -10.62 15.99
N LYS A 31 0.48 -11.37 16.93
CA LYS A 31 0.34 -11.20 18.38
C LYS A 31 1.61 -10.59 18.97
N GLU A 32 1.59 -10.20 20.25
CA GLU A 32 2.73 -9.53 20.91
C GLU A 32 4.04 -10.29 20.73
N ASP A 33 4.02 -11.63 20.91
CA ASP A 33 5.20 -12.48 20.88
C ASP A 33 5.38 -13.26 19.55
N ILE A 34 4.44 -13.15 18.61
CA ILE A 34 4.45 -13.91 17.37
C ILE A 34 4.18 -13.00 16.19
N GLN A 35 5.22 -12.73 15.40
CA GLN A 35 5.04 -12.08 14.11
C GLN A 35 4.44 -13.05 13.11
N ARG A 36 3.40 -12.60 12.41
CA ARG A 36 2.89 -13.22 11.20
C ARG A 36 3.12 -12.28 10.02
N ASN A 37 3.44 -12.85 8.89
CA ASN A 37 3.65 -12.10 7.66
C ASN A 37 2.37 -12.08 6.82
N ILE A 38 2.31 -11.15 5.89
CA ILE A 38 1.38 -11.21 4.76
C ILE A 38 1.62 -12.51 4.01
N PHE A 39 0.59 -13.03 3.37
CA PHE A 39 0.65 -14.30 2.66
C PHE A 39 0.37 -14.10 1.17
N TRP A 40 0.69 -15.09 0.35
CA TRP A 40 0.63 -14.95 -1.11
C TRP A 40 -0.76 -14.51 -1.61
N ALA A 41 -1.82 -15.18 -1.15
CA ALA A 41 -3.21 -14.97 -1.59
C ALA A 41 -3.38 -15.05 -3.13
N THR A 42 -2.52 -15.84 -3.77
CA THR A 42 -2.53 -16.20 -5.19
C THR A 42 -1.90 -17.57 -5.36
N SER A 43 -2.35 -18.32 -6.35
CA SER A 43 -1.77 -19.63 -6.73
C SER A 43 -0.66 -19.53 -7.78
N ASP A 44 -0.33 -18.32 -8.24
CA ASP A 44 0.63 -18.09 -9.33
C ASP A 44 2.04 -18.62 -9.04
N TYR A 45 2.37 -18.84 -7.78
CA TYR A 45 3.69 -19.25 -7.32
C TYR A 45 3.76 -20.70 -6.82
N GLU A 46 2.62 -21.42 -6.77
CA GLU A 46 2.55 -22.80 -6.22
C GLU A 46 3.47 -23.79 -6.96
N TYR A 47 3.75 -23.55 -8.24
CA TYR A 47 4.70 -24.35 -9.03
C TYR A 47 6.14 -24.31 -8.50
N LEU A 48 6.49 -23.34 -7.65
CA LEU A 48 7.80 -23.24 -7.00
C LEU A 48 7.93 -24.19 -5.79
N GLY A 49 6.83 -24.80 -5.33
CA GLY A 49 6.84 -25.81 -4.29
C GLY A 49 6.49 -25.30 -2.89
N GLU A 50 7.11 -25.91 -1.87
CA GLU A 50 6.79 -25.63 -0.47
C GLU A 50 7.04 -24.15 -0.09
N GLY A 51 6.08 -23.56 0.63
CA GLY A 51 6.12 -22.16 1.06
C GLY A 51 5.51 -21.16 0.07
N TYR A 52 5.14 -21.60 -1.14
CA TYR A 52 4.53 -20.76 -2.17
C TYR A 52 3.04 -21.03 -2.40
N GLN A 53 2.39 -21.78 -1.49
CA GLN A 53 0.96 -22.05 -1.56
C GLN A 53 0.17 -20.78 -1.28
N TYR A 54 -1.08 -20.77 -1.74
CA TYR A 54 -1.99 -19.63 -1.65
C TYR A 54 -2.04 -19.00 -0.24
N ASP A 55 -2.13 -19.79 0.79
CA ASP A 55 -2.25 -19.38 2.20
C ASP A 55 -0.92 -19.32 2.96
N SER A 56 0.19 -19.64 2.30
CA SER A 56 1.52 -19.64 2.90
C SER A 56 2.01 -18.20 3.13
N PRO A 57 2.65 -17.91 4.28
CA PRO A 57 3.23 -16.59 4.54
C PRO A 57 4.43 -16.32 3.61
N ILE A 58 4.56 -15.11 3.14
CA ILE A 58 5.75 -14.68 2.41
C ILE A 58 6.91 -14.55 3.40
N LEU A 59 7.98 -15.32 3.16
CA LEU A 59 9.18 -15.32 4.00
C LEU A 59 10.36 -14.70 3.24
N PRO A 60 11.29 -13.99 3.90
CA PRO A 60 12.46 -13.40 3.24
C PRO A 60 13.26 -14.41 2.40
N CYS A 61 13.47 -15.64 2.87
CA CYS A 61 14.21 -16.67 2.15
C CYS A 61 13.55 -17.12 0.85
N LEU A 62 12.24 -16.90 0.69
CA LEU A 62 11.50 -17.26 -0.52
C LEU A 62 11.57 -16.17 -1.61
N ILE A 63 12.05 -14.96 -1.28
CA ILE A 63 12.03 -13.80 -2.16
C ILE A 63 13.36 -13.06 -2.23
N THR A 64 14.45 -13.58 -1.65
CA THR A 64 15.79 -12.97 -1.68
C THR A 64 16.86 -13.97 -2.13
N GLY A 65 18.02 -13.49 -2.48
CA GLY A 65 19.14 -14.30 -2.96
C GLY A 65 18.81 -14.94 -4.31
N ASP A 66 18.90 -16.27 -4.40
CA ASP A 66 18.58 -17.00 -5.64
C ASP A 66 17.10 -16.84 -6.03
N ASN A 67 16.24 -16.49 -5.09
CA ASN A 67 14.81 -16.23 -5.28
C ASN A 67 14.46 -14.74 -5.47
N GLY A 68 15.46 -13.86 -5.57
CA GLY A 68 15.29 -12.40 -5.64
C GLY A 68 14.56 -11.87 -6.88
N ARG A 69 13.99 -12.75 -7.71
CA ARG A 69 13.14 -12.44 -8.86
C ARG A 69 11.80 -13.17 -8.85
N VAL A 70 11.41 -13.72 -7.74
CA VAL A 70 10.11 -14.42 -7.60
C VAL A 70 9.00 -13.40 -7.64
N ILE A 71 9.07 -12.36 -6.83
CA ILE A 71 8.13 -11.24 -6.90
C ILE A 71 8.67 -10.24 -7.94
N MET A 72 7.85 -9.95 -8.92
CA MET A 72 8.17 -8.99 -9.97
C MET A 72 6.99 -8.06 -10.21
N PRO A 73 7.25 -6.76 -10.48
CA PRO A 73 6.23 -5.86 -10.98
C PRO A 73 5.51 -6.46 -12.18
N ARG A 74 4.23 -6.16 -12.32
CA ARG A 74 3.36 -6.74 -13.36
C ARG A 74 3.97 -6.63 -14.75
N ILE A 75 4.56 -5.48 -15.05
CA ILE A 75 5.13 -5.22 -16.39
C ILE A 75 6.27 -6.19 -16.75
N LEU A 76 6.94 -6.76 -15.76
CA LEU A 76 8.00 -7.76 -15.97
C LEU A 76 7.48 -9.19 -16.01
N LYS A 77 6.21 -9.44 -15.63
CA LYS A 77 5.57 -10.75 -15.72
C LYS A 77 5.28 -11.10 -17.18
N SER A 78 5.20 -12.38 -17.53
CA SER A 78 4.86 -12.80 -18.87
C SER A 78 3.45 -12.31 -19.28
N ARG A 79 3.21 -12.14 -20.58
CA ARG A 79 1.89 -11.74 -21.09
C ARG A 79 0.78 -12.72 -20.71
N ASP A 80 1.10 -14.02 -20.67
CA ASP A 80 0.15 -15.06 -20.29
C ASP A 80 -0.23 -14.91 -18.81
N THR A 81 0.75 -14.68 -17.94
CA THR A 81 0.53 -14.40 -16.50
C THR A 81 -0.30 -13.12 -16.32
N GLN A 82 0.03 -12.03 -17.01
CA GLN A 82 -0.73 -10.78 -16.93
C GLN A 82 -2.18 -10.98 -17.37
N THR A 83 -2.43 -11.76 -18.44
CA THR A 83 -3.76 -12.04 -18.96
C THR A 83 -4.56 -12.92 -17.99
N ALA A 84 -3.94 -13.95 -17.41
CA ALA A 84 -4.55 -14.82 -16.41
C ALA A 84 -4.98 -14.01 -15.18
N ARG A 85 -4.07 -13.21 -14.62
CA ARG A 85 -4.35 -12.34 -13.46
C ARG A 85 -5.47 -11.32 -13.73
N SER A 86 -5.49 -10.72 -14.92
CA SER A 86 -6.59 -9.80 -15.30
C SER A 86 -7.94 -10.50 -15.38
N ARG A 87 -7.97 -11.76 -15.86
CA ARG A 87 -9.21 -12.54 -15.99
C ARG A 87 -9.70 -13.13 -14.68
N GLU A 88 -8.79 -13.67 -13.87
CA GLU A 88 -9.12 -14.45 -12.67
C GLU A 88 -9.16 -13.60 -11.40
N MET A 89 -8.31 -12.58 -11.34
CA MET A 89 -8.13 -11.72 -10.17
C MET A 89 -8.65 -10.30 -10.37
N ALA A 90 -9.18 -9.98 -11.56
CA ALA A 90 -9.55 -8.61 -11.94
C ALA A 90 -8.41 -7.59 -11.77
N GLU A 91 -7.16 -8.06 -11.88
CA GLU A 91 -5.98 -7.22 -11.77
C GLU A 91 -5.83 -6.34 -13.02
N VAL A 92 -6.27 -5.10 -12.92
CA VAL A 92 -6.20 -4.13 -14.01
C VAL A 92 -5.31 -2.97 -13.55
N PHE A 93 -4.19 -2.78 -14.24
CA PHE A 93 -3.28 -1.67 -13.94
C PHE A 93 -3.64 -0.44 -14.76
N THR A 94 -3.62 0.69 -14.08
CA THR A 94 -4.03 1.97 -14.64
C THR A 94 -2.81 2.74 -15.14
N PRO A 95 -2.79 3.21 -16.39
CA PRO A 95 -1.70 4.05 -16.89
C PRO A 95 -1.51 5.30 -16.03
N SER A 96 -0.27 5.74 -15.87
CA SER A 96 0.07 6.87 -15.00
C SER A 96 -0.66 8.17 -15.37
N TRP A 97 -0.96 8.41 -16.66
CA TRP A 97 -1.72 9.59 -17.05
C TRP A 97 -3.16 9.58 -16.51
N ILE A 98 -3.80 8.40 -16.40
CA ILE A 98 -5.14 8.27 -15.77
C ILE A 98 -5.01 8.46 -14.25
N CYS A 99 -4.00 7.86 -13.63
CA CYS A 99 -3.73 8.07 -12.19
C CYS A 99 -3.52 9.57 -11.91
N ASN A 100 -2.77 10.26 -12.79
CA ASN A 100 -2.57 11.71 -12.68
C ASN A 100 -3.88 12.49 -12.77
N ALA A 101 -4.69 12.21 -13.79
CA ALA A 101 -5.97 12.90 -14.00
C ALA A 101 -6.90 12.74 -12.78
N GLN A 102 -6.99 11.54 -12.22
CA GLN A 102 -7.82 11.29 -11.04
C GLN A 102 -7.25 11.94 -9.77
N ASN A 103 -5.93 11.91 -9.57
CA ASN A 103 -5.27 12.61 -8.47
C ASN A 103 -5.43 14.14 -8.59
N ASN A 104 -5.44 14.68 -9.82
CA ASN A 104 -5.72 16.10 -10.06
C ASN A 104 -7.14 16.49 -9.66
N LEU A 105 -8.14 15.63 -9.87
CA LEU A 105 -9.52 15.87 -9.41
C LEU A 105 -9.61 15.93 -7.88
N ILE A 106 -8.87 15.05 -7.17
CA ILE A 106 -8.80 15.04 -5.70
C ILE A 106 -8.20 16.37 -5.21
N ASP A 107 -7.11 16.81 -5.83
CA ASP A 107 -6.46 18.08 -5.47
C ASP A 107 -7.29 19.30 -5.86
N GLU A 108 -7.96 19.29 -7.03
CA GLU A 108 -8.90 20.33 -7.41
C GLU A 108 -9.99 20.50 -6.33
N ALA A 109 -10.56 19.40 -5.85
CA ALA A 109 -11.56 19.45 -4.78
C ALA A 109 -10.99 20.01 -3.46
N TRP A 110 -9.73 19.71 -3.13
CA TRP A 110 -9.09 20.16 -1.90
C TRP A 110 -8.67 21.65 -1.98
N PHE A 111 -8.06 22.06 -3.11
CA PHE A 111 -7.52 23.42 -3.33
C PHE A 111 -8.55 24.41 -3.86
N GLY A 112 -9.67 23.94 -4.42
CA GLY A 112 -10.66 24.78 -5.10
C GLY A 112 -10.19 25.35 -6.44
N ARG A 113 -9.12 24.81 -7.03
CA ARG A 113 -8.56 25.20 -8.32
C ARG A 113 -7.87 24.05 -9.03
N LYS A 114 -7.79 24.12 -10.36
CA LYS A 114 -7.11 23.16 -11.23
C LYS A 114 -5.61 23.39 -11.28
N ASP A 115 -4.92 22.43 -11.89
CA ASP A 115 -3.51 22.50 -12.25
C ASP A 115 -2.59 22.87 -11.08
N VAL A 116 -2.82 22.26 -9.91
CA VAL A 116 -2.07 22.59 -8.69
C VAL A 116 -0.63 22.07 -8.78
N PHE A 117 -0.45 20.79 -9.08
CA PHE A 117 0.86 20.14 -9.11
C PHE A 117 1.44 20.02 -10.51
N ASN A 118 0.59 19.86 -11.51
CA ASN A 118 0.98 19.73 -12.91
C ASN A 118 -0.16 20.17 -13.83
N THR A 119 0.18 20.38 -15.10
CA THR A 119 -0.76 20.67 -16.17
C THR A 119 -0.75 19.52 -17.18
N GLU A 120 -1.93 18.98 -17.47
CA GLU A 120 -2.10 17.91 -18.44
C GLU A 120 -2.12 18.45 -19.85
N TYR A 121 -1.56 17.68 -20.80
CA TYR A 121 -1.59 18.02 -22.21
C TYR A 121 -1.55 16.74 -23.06
N THR A 122 -1.89 16.86 -24.34
CA THR A 122 -1.71 15.81 -25.34
C THR A 122 -0.54 16.18 -26.22
N ASP A 123 0.41 15.27 -26.41
CA ASP A 123 1.56 15.52 -27.28
C ASP A 123 1.20 15.40 -28.78
N GLU A 124 2.16 15.66 -29.66
CA GLU A 124 1.97 15.62 -31.12
C GLU A 124 1.61 14.22 -31.64
N GLN A 125 1.92 13.16 -30.89
CA GLN A 125 1.57 11.78 -31.21
C GLN A 125 0.20 11.37 -30.67
N GLY A 126 -0.51 12.28 -29.99
CA GLY A 126 -1.81 12.00 -29.37
C GLY A 126 -1.72 11.29 -28.01
N CYS A 127 -0.54 11.22 -27.41
CA CYS A 127 -0.34 10.61 -26.10
C CYS A 127 -0.65 11.63 -24.97
N HIS A 128 -1.35 11.15 -23.94
CA HIS A 128 -1.59 11.96 -22.74
C HIS A 128 -0.31 12.08 -21.92
N ARG A 129 0.05 13.32 -21.58
CA ARG A 129 1.22 13.70 -20.82
C ARG A 129 0.87 14.74 -19.76
N TRP A 130 1.81 15.00 -18.87
CA TRP A 130 1.71 16.10 -17.90
C TRP A 130 3.04 16.82 -17.78
N ARG A 131 3.00 18.05 -17.34
CA ARG A 131 4.16 18.88 -17.04
C ARG A 131 4.06 19.36 -15.62
N PRO A 132 5.05 19.09 -14.74
CA PRO A 132 5.04 19.58 -13.37
C PRO A 132 5.08 21.12 -13.35
N ASN A 133 4.33 21.72 -12.41
CA ASN A 133 4.45 23.13 -12.13
C ASN A 133 5.73 23.38 -11.33
N SER A 134 6.56 24.31 -11.77
CA SER A 134 7.84 24.63 -11.10
C SER A 134 7.68 25.55 -9.90
N GLU A 135 6.57 26.27 -9.81
CA GLU A 135 6.31 27.20 -8.71
C GLU A 135 5.98 26.46 -7.39
N LYS A 136 6.37 27.10 -6.28
CA LYS A 136 6.00 26.63 -4.94
C LYS A 136 4.47 26.59 -4.80
N ILE A 137 3.96 25.49 -4.25
CA ILE A 137 2.52 25.27 -4.09
C ILE A 137 1.91 26.33 -3.15
N GLN A 138 0.88 27.03 -3.65
CA GLN A 138 0.10 28.01 -2.91
C GLN A 138 -1.17 27.35 -2.34
N PHE A 139 -1.47 27.61 -1.07
CA PHE A 139 -2.59 27.01 -0.36
C PHE A 139 -3.79 27.97 -0.30
N PRO A 140 -5.03 27.47 -0.27
CA PRO A 140 -6.22 28.30 -0.14
C PRO A 140 -6.23 29.08 1.17
N GLU A 141 -6.94 30.20 1.19
CA GLU A 141 -7.12 30.97 2.42
C GLU A 141 -7.69 30.12 3.55
N GLY A 142 -7.13 30.26 4.73
CA GLY A 142 -7.51 29.48 5.93
C GLY A 142 -6.99 28.04 5.98
N LYS A 143 -6.25 27.59 4.95
CA LYS A 143 -5.59 26.26 4.93
C LYS A 143 -4.07 26.41 4.82
N THR A 144 -3.35 25.48 5.41
CA THR A 144 -1.89 25.43 5.40
C THR A 144 -1.37 24.20 4.68
N TRP A 145 -0.08 24.20 4.32
CA TRP A 145 0.58 23.02 3.78
C TRP A 145 0.53 21.83 4.74
N LYS A 146 0.49 22.09 6.07
CA LYS A 146 0.36 21.08 7.11
C LYS A 146 -0.99 20.37 7.06
N ASP A 147 -2.04 21.10 6.76
CA ASP A 147 -3.39 20.54 6.60
C ASP A 147 -3.44 19.62 5.39
N TYR A 148 -2.81 20.00 4.26
CA TYR A 148 -2.71 19.14 3.09
C TYR A 148 -1.90 17.85 3.37
N VAL A 149 -0.75 17.98 4.04
CA VAL A 149 0.09 16.81 4.39
C VAL A 149 -0.67 15.84 5.30
N ARG A 150 -1.47 16.35 6.22
CA ARG A 150 -2.25 15.54 7.17
C ARG A 150 -3.59 15.06 6.64
N ASP A 151 -4.02 15.48 5.48
CA ASP A 151 -5.28 15.04 4.91
C ASP A 151 -5.24 13.58 4.51
N ASN A 152 -6.17 12.75 5.07
CA ASN A 152 -6.13 11.33 4.87
C ASN A 152 -6.52 10.95 3.43
N ARG A 153 -5.76 10.05 2.83
CA ARG A 153 -6.01 9.46 1.51
C ARG A 153 -6.05 7.94 1.62
N LEU A 154 -6.95 7.33 0.89
CA LEU A 154 -7.10 5.87 0.82
C LEU A 154 -7.13 5.44 -0.64
N GLU A 155 -6.23 4.52 -1.01
CA GLU A 155 -6.30 3.77 -2.26
C GLU A 155 -6.89 2.40 -1.99
N ILE A 156 -7.95 2.05 -2.70
CA ILE A 156 -8.63 0.77 -2.57
C ILE A 156 -8.09 -0.20 -3.63
N THR A 157 -7.86 -1.46 -3.26
CA THR A 157 -7.29 -2.48 -4.15
C THR A 157 -6.08 -1.94 -4.89
N CYS A 158 -5.07 -1.52 -4.11
CA CYS A 158 -4.03 -0.62 -4.61
C CYS A 158 -3.06 -1.26 -5.61
N GLY A 159 -3.05 -2.60 -5.77
CA GLY A 159 -2.04 -3.26 -6.59
C GLY A 159 -0.63 -2.86 -6.14
N GLU A 160 0.15 -2.31 -7.07
CA GLU A 160 1.50 -1.75 -6.82
C GLU A 160 1.45 -0.29 -6.33
N ALA A 161 0.28 0.23 -5.95
CA ALA A 161 0.00 1.58 -5.44
C ALA A 161 0.33 2.75 -6.41
N PRO A 162 -0.07 2.72 -7.70
CA PRO A 162 0.28 3.74 -8.68
C PRO A 162 -0.36 5.11 -8.40
N TYR A 163 -1.46 5.16 -7.65
CA TYR A 163 -2.08 6.42 -7.21
C TYR A 163 -1.37 7.05 -6.02
N ILE A 164 -0.65 6.25 -5.22
CA ILE A 164 0.09 6.72 -4.03
C ILE A 164 1.50 7.15 -4.39
N VAL A 165 2.24 6.29 -5.11
CA VAL A 165 3.63 6.54 -5.54
C VAL A 165 3.80 6.15 -7.00
N SER A 166 4.42 7.02 -7.78
CA SER A 166 4.59 6.82 -9.22
C SER A 166 6.06 6.80 -9.60
N ARG A 167 6.80 5.78 -9.16
CA ARG A 167 8.21 5.60 -9.52
C ARG A 167 8.38 5.20 -10.99
N TYR A 168 7.41 4.51 -11.52
CA TYR A 168 7.31 4.05 -12.93
C TYR A 168 5.83 3.94 -13.34
N ASP A 169 5.59 3.93 -14.63
CA ASP A 169 4.27 3.62 -15.19
C ASP A 169 4.05 2.10 -15.14
N THR A 170 3.02 1.65 -14.44
CA THR A 170 2.73 0.23 -14.21
C THR A 170 2.29 -0.51 -15.48
N THR A 171 1.98 0.21 -16.57
CA THR A 171 1.56 -0.39 -17.85
C THR A 171 2.68 -0.45 -18.88
N THR A 172 3.64 0.48 -18.81
CA THR A 172 4.76 0.55 -19.76
C THR A 172 6.12 0.21 -19.12
N GLY A 173 6.24 0.34 -17.78
CA GLY A 173 7.48 0.20 -17.04
C GLY A 173 8.41 1.42 -17.18
N GLU A 174 7.97 2.49 -17.82
CA GLU A 174 8.75 3.71 -17.97
C GLU A 174 8.96 4.39 -16.62
N THR A 175 10.22 4.64 -16.27
CA THR A 175 10.57 5.32 -15.02
C THR A 175 10.14 6.78 -15.04
N ILE A 176 9.52 7.24 -13.96
CA ILE A 176 9.07 8.63 -13.80
C ILE A 176 10.06 9.37 -12.88
N PRO A 177 10.72 10.43 -13.38
CA PRO A 177 11.60 11.27 -12.57
C PRO A 177 10.88 11.83 -11.34
N ILE A 178 11.60 12.04 -10.23
CA ILE A 178 10.99 12.48 -8.96
C ILE A 178 10.17 13.77 -9.13
N GLU A 179 10.66 14.70 -9.95
CA GLU A 179 10.00 15.99 -10.22
C GLU A 179 8.69 15.85 -10.96
N GLU A 180 8.52 14.74 -11.71
CA GLU A 180 7.34 14.47 -12.55
C GLU A 180 6.37 13.49 -11.88
N ARG A 181 6.70 12.97 -10.70
CA ARG A 181 5.84 12.01 -9.98
C ARG A 181 4.51 12.61 -9.60
N ILE A 182 3.46 11.80 -9.75
CA ILE A 182 2.06 12.22 -9.68
C ILE A 182 1.28 11.59 -8.51
N GLY A 183 1.89 10.66 -7.77
CA GLY A 183 1.24 9.95 -6.69
C GLY A 183 0.83 10.89 -5.53
N LEU A 184 -0.23 10.53 -4.81
CA LEU A 184 -0.73 11.34 -3.69
C LEU A 184 0.32 11.53 -2.59
N LEU A 185 1.15 10.51 -2.33
CA LEU A 185 2.26 10.61 -1.39
C LEU A 185 3.41 11.43 -1.99
N ASP A 186 3.71 11.25 -3.29
CA ASP A 186 4.71 12.06 -3.99
C ASP A 186 4.41 13.55 -3.86
N ARG A 187 3.15 13.95 -4.07
CA ARG A 187 2.69 15.34 -3.91
C ARG A 187 2.87 15.86 -2.48
N LYS A 188 2.55 15.03 -1.47
CA LYS A 188 2.79 15.40 -0.07
C LYS A 188 4.27 15.55 0.26
N LEU A 189 5.12 14.65 -0.24
CA LEU A 189 6.58 14.74 -0.04
C LEU A 189 7.18 15.95 -0.75
N ARG A 190 6.68 16.32 -1.93
CA ARG A 190 7.01 17.59 -2.59
C ARG A 190 6.64 18.78 -1.71
N VAL A 191 5.41 18.84 -1.20
CA VAL A 191 4.95 19.89 -0.29
C VAL A 191 5.80 19.98 0.96
N VAL A 192 6.16 18.86 1.57
CA VAL A 192 7.09 18.80 2.70
C VAL A 192 8.46 19.35 2.29
N GLY A 193 8.97 18.94 1.13
CA GLY A 193 10.23 19.43 0.59
C GLY A 193 10.27 20.94 0.36
N GLU A 194 9.18 21.52 -0.13
CA GLU A 194 9.04 22.96 -0.39
C GLU A 194 8.91 23.83 0.87
N ASN A 195 8.51 23.24 2.01
CA ASN A 195 8.15 23.98 3.23
C ASN A 195 8.99 23.65 4.47
N THR A 196 10.06 22.87 4.32
CA THR A 196 10.99 22.54 5.40
C THR A 196 12.43 22.82 4.97
N GLU A 197 13.26 23.32 5.87
CA GLU A 197 14.66 23.64 5.61
C GLU A 197 15.62 22.59 6.19
N THR A 198 15.31 22.09 7.38
CA THR A 198 16.19 21.15 8.10
C THR A 198 15.77 19.71 7.89
N SER A 199 16.74 18.79 7.97
CA SER A 199 16.45 17.36 7.89
C SER A 199 15.53 16.86 9.01
N GLY A 200 15.60 17.49 10.20
CA GLY A 200 14.72 17.15 11.32
C GLY A 200 13.26 17.48 11.03
N GLU A 201 12.99 18.70 10.56
CA GLU A 201 11.62 19.13 10.14
C GLU A 201 11.10 18.28 9.00
N TRP A 202 11.94 18.02 8.00
CA TRP A 202 11.54 17.18 6.87
C TRP A 202 11.15 15.77 7.31
N LEU A 203 11.94 15.16 8.21
CA LEU A 203 11.66 13.84 8.75
C LEU A 203 10.36 13.82 9.57
N GLU A 204 10.11 14.84 10.37
CA GLU A 204 8.88 14.96 11.13
C GLU A 204 7.65 15.02 10.20
N TRP A 205 7.68 15.91 9.21
CA TRP A 205 6.54 16.09 8.30
C TRP A 205 6.44 15.01 7.23
N GLY A 206 7.55 14.41 6.83
CA GLY A 206 7.54 13.20 6.02
C GLY A 206 6.80 12.06 6.74
N GLN A 207 7.05 11.85 8.03
CA GLN A 207 6.30 10.87 8.83
C GLN A 207 4.80 11.19 8.88
N GLU A 208 4.41 12.47 9.02
CA GLU A 208 2.99 12.88 9.00
C GLU A 208 2.35 12.60 7.62
N ALA A 209 3.09 12.79 6.51
CA ALA A 209 2.64 12.42 5.18
C ALA A 209 2.34 10.92 5.09
N TYR A 210 3.28 10.07 5.53
CA TYR A 210 3.07 8.61 5.55
C TYR A 210 1.93 8.17 6.45
N LYS A 211 1.76 8.78 7.62
CA LYS A 211 0.66 8.50 8.55
C LYS A 211 -0.73 8.84 8.00
N SER A 212 -0.80 9.67 6.95
CA SER A 212 -2.05 10.10 6.33
C SER A 212 -2.37 9.37 5.01
N ILE A 213 -1.55 8.42 4.60
CA ILE A 213 -1.77 7.58 3.41
C ILE A 213 -2.12 6.17 3.86
N TYR A 214 -3.19 5.63 3.30
CA TYR A 214 -3.69 4.29 3.58
C TYR A 214 -3.97 3.56 2.28
N ALA A 215 -3.75 2.25 2.27
CA ALA A 215 -4.09 1.39 1.14
C ALA A 215 -4.35 -0.04 1.58
N TYR A 216 -5.13 -0.77 0.79
CA TYR A 216 -5.25 -2.22 0.99
C TYR A 216 -5.19 -2.96 -0.34
N GLU A 217 -4.72 -4.20 -0.26
CA GLU A 217 -4.60 -5.11 -1.39
C GLU A 217 -4.94 -6.53 -0.94
N TRP A 218 -5.47 -7.33 -1.86
CA TRP A 218 -5.74 -8.75 -1.61
C TRP A 218 -4.47 -9.57 -1.70
N GLN A 219 -3.70 -9.40 -2.78
CA GLN A 219 -2.54 -10.23 -3.11
C GLN A 219 -1.29 -9.76 -2.38
N GLY A 220 -0.58 -10.71 -1.76
CA GLY A 220 0.59 -10.40 -0.96
C GLY A 220 1.79 -9.89 -1.77
N ASP A 221 1.98 -10.37 -3.01
CA ASP A 221 3.05 -9.93 -3.89
C ASP A 221 2.88 -8.45 -4.30
N ASN A 222 1.70 -8.06 -4.77
CA ASN A 222 1.40 -6.68 -5.11
C ASN A 222 1.50 -5.77 -3.88
N LEU A 223 0.98 -6.23 -2.73
CA LEU A 223 1.06 -5.49 -1.48
C LEU A 223 2.51 -5.23 -1.05
N LEU A 224 3.39 -6.21 -1.21
CA LEU A 224 4.81 -6.03 -0.91
C LEU A 224 5.46 -5.00 -1.84
N ILE A 225 5.23 -5.10 -3.16
CA ILE A 225 5.72 -4.12 -4.14
C ILE A 225 5.26 -2.70 -3.79
N ALA A 226 3.99 -2.54 -3.42
CA ALA A 226 3.45 -1.24 -2.97
C ALA A 226 4.21 -0.70 -1.74
N ARG A 227 4.42 -1.54 -0.72
CA ARG A 227 5.16 -1.17 0.49
C ARG A 227 6.61 -0.79 0.21
N GLU A 228 7.27 -1.54 -0.66
CA GLU A 228 8.65 -1.30 -1.08
C GLU A 228 8.78 -0.01 -1.89
N SER A 229 7.90 0.19 -2.87
CA SER A 229 7.85 1.42 -3.68
C SER A 229 7.67 2.67 -2.81
N MET A 230 6.80 2.60 -1.80
CA MET A 230 6.64 3.68 -0.83
C MET A 230 7.91 3.90 0.00
N LEU A 231 8.56 2.82 0.48
CA LEU A 231 9.78 2.95 1.28
C LEU A 231 10.92 3.58 0.50
N ILE A 232 11.12 3.13 -0.75
CA ILE A 232 12.17 3.68 -1.62
C ILE A 232 11.88 5.14 -1.99
N SER A 233 10.61 5.49 -2.25
CA SER A 233 10.23 6.90 -2.47
C SER A 233 10.64 7.80 -1.29
N PHE A 234 10.49 7.36 -0.03
CA PHE A 234 10.97 8.10 1.13
C PHE A 234 12.49 8.36 1.06
N ILE A 235 13.25 7.34 0.72
CA ILE A 235 14.72 7.43 0.64
C ILE A 235 15.11 8.38 -0.51
N GLU A 236 14.48 8.25 -1.66
CA GLU A 236 14.75 9.06 -2.86
C GLU A 236 14.45 10.54 -2.62
N TYR A 237 13.27 10.91 -2.09
CA TYR A 237 12.91 12.30 -1.79
C TYR A 237 13.81 12.93 -0.74
N TYR A 238 14.17 12.20 0.32
CA TYR A 238 15.12 12.69 1.30
C TYR A 238 16.51 12.91 0.70
N GLN A 239 16.96 11.95 -0.12
CA GLN A 239 18.28 12.01 -0.78
C GLN A 239 18.35 13.12 -1.80
N GLN A 240 17.27 13.35 -2.57
CA GLN A 240 17.17 14.47 -3.50
C GLN A 240 17.32 15.81 -2.76
N LYS A 241 16.66 15.98 -1.61
CA LYS A 241 16.72 17.24 -0.88
C LYS A 241 18.03 17.48 -0.14
N PHE A 242 18.61 16.44 0.48
CA PHE A 242 19.76 16.59 1.39
C PHE A 242 21.08 16.01 0.87
N GLY A 243 21.10 15.41 -0.32
CA GLY A 243 22.29 14.82 -0.92
C GLY A 243 22.84 13.59 -0.19
N LYS A 244 22.11 13.04 0.76
CA LYS A 244 22.52 11.88 1.58
C LYS A 244 21.31 11.01 1.94
N ARG A 245 21.56 9.73 2.22
CA ARG A 245 20.51 8.82 2.72
C ARG A 245 20.05 9.18 4.13
N PRO A 246 18.77 8.96 4.45
CA PRO A 246 18.29 9.06 5.82
C PRO A 246 18.94 7.97 6.69
N LEU A 247 18.95 8.19 8.00
CA LEU A 247 19.45 7.19 8.96
C LEU A 247 18.54 5.95 8.97
N LEU A 248 19.12 4.77 9.16
CA LEU A 248 18.39 3.49 9.21
C LEU A 248 17.23 3.53 10.21
N LYS A 249 17.39 4.19 11.37
CA LYS A 249 16.31 4.36 12.35
C LYS A 249 15.09 5.08 11.75
N SER A 250 15.30 6.09 10.92
CA SER A 250 14.21 6.81 10.26
C SER A 250 13.56 5.95 9.18
N ILE A 251 14.34 5.18 8.42
CA ILE A 251 13.86 4.24 7.42
C ILE A 251 13.01 3.15 8.08
N ASN A 252 13.47 2.55 9.17
CA ASN A 252 12.73 1.53 9.92
C ASN A 252 11.39 2.08 10.46
N TYR A 253 11.37 3.33 10.92
CA TYR A 253 10.13 3.93 11.40
C TYR A 253 9.12 4.19 10.27
N ILE A 254 9.58 4.61 9.10
CA ILE A 254 8.72 4.73 7.90
C ILE A 254 8.22 3.36 7.47
N ALA A 255 9.07 2.34 7.40
CA ALA A 255 8.64 0.97 7.11
C ALA A 255 7.57 0.49 8.09
N TYR A 256 7.73 0.80 9.38
CA TYR A 256 6.73 0.52 10.40
C TYR A 256 5.38 1.24 10.15
N ILE A 257 5.39 2.51 9.72
CA ILE A 257 4.16 3.22 9.36
C ILE A 257 3.52 2.55 8.14
N ILE A 258 4.31 2.27 7.09
CA ILE A 258 3.85 1.61 5.87
C ILE A 258 3.20 0.26 6.19
N SER A 259 3.84 -0.58 7.00
CA SER A 259 3.32 -1.91 7.34
C SER A 259 1.96 -1.89 8.08
N TRP A 260 1.64 -0.78 8.77
CA TRP A 260 0.32 -0.55 9.37
C TRP A 260 -0.71 0.02 8.40
N ASN A 261 -0.29 0.88 7.50
CA ASN A 261 -1.17 1.68 6.67
C ASN A 261 -1.45 1.06 5.30
N VAL A 262 -0.63 0.10 4.89
CA VAL A 262 -0.80 -0.65 3.64
C VAL A 262 -0.96 -2.12 4.03
N TRP A 263 -2.20 -2.62 4.06
CA TRP A 263 -2.52 -3.91 4.69
C TRP A 263 -3.23 -4.87 3.74
N GLN A 264 -3.13 -6.16 4.05
CA GLN A 264 -3.78 -7.22 3.28
C GLN A 264 -5.25 -7.38 3.71
N MET A 265 -6.20 -7.28 2.77
CA MET A 265 -7.62 -7.31 3.07
C MET A 265 -8.49 -7.74 1.89
N ASP A 266 -9.55 -8.49 2.18
CA ASP A 266 -10.72 -8.61 1.32
C ASP A 266 -11.53 -7.30 1.43
N GLY A 267 -11.45 -6.47 0.39
CA GLY A 267 -12.05 -5.13 0.38
C GLY A 267 -13.58 -5.12 0.46
N LEU A 268 -14.24 -6.20 0.05
CA LEU A 268 -15.70 -6.33 0.12
C LEU A 268 -16.17 -6.72 1.53
N LYS A 269 -15.33 -7.43 2.29
CA LYS A 269 -15.68 -7.98 3.60
C LYS A 269 -15.00 -7.28 4.77
N GLY A 270 -13.93 -6.53 4.52
CA GLY A 270 -13.15 -5.88 5.57
C GLY A 270 -12.38 -6.85 6.48
N VAL A 271 -12.16 -8.08 6.03
CA VAL A 271 -11.45 -9.14 6.76
C VAL A 271 -10.20 -9.58 6.01
N VAL A 272 -9.32 -10.29 6.70
CA VAL A 272 -8.17 -10.97 6.06
C VAL A 272 -8.71 -11.90 4.96
N PRO A 273 -8.10 -11.94 3.76
CA PRO A 273 -8.58 -12.76 2.66
C PRO A 273 -8.83 -14.21 3.08
N ASN A 274 -9.97 -14.77 2.68
CA ASN A 274 -10.41 -16.14 2.97
C ASN A 274 -10.47 -16.52 4.46
N SER A 275 -10.48 -15.55 5.38
CA SER A 275 -10.58 -15.84 6.82
C SER A 275 -11.98 -16.18 7.31
N CYS A 276 -13.03 -15.95 6.50
CA CYS A 276 -14.37 -16.44 6.80
C CYS A 276 -14.42 -17.96 6.69
N CYS A 277 -14.97 -18.64 7.70
CA CYS A 277 -15.07 -20.07 7.74
C CYS A 277 -16.50 -20.56 7.99
N GLU A 278 -16.78 -21.78 7.59
CA GLU A 278 -17.98 -22.49 8.00
C GLU A 278 -17.91 -22.82 9.50
N ARG A 279 -19.00 -22.58 10.22
CA ARG A 279 -19.15 -23.04 11.60
C ARG A 279 -19.78 -24.43 11.60
N ARG A 280 -19.10 -25.38 12.20
CA ARG A 280 -19.62 -26.70 12.52
C ARG A 280 -20.06 -26.70 13.98
N THR A 281 -21.35 -26.87 14.21
CA THR A 281 -21.94 -26.92 15.56
C THR A 281 -22.52 -28.31 15.77
N VAL A 282 -22.12 -28.97 16.82
CA VAL A 282 -22.74 -30.25 17.21
C VAL A 282 -23.99 -29.94 18.02
N VAL A 283 -25.15 -30.23 17.45
CA VAL A 283 -26.44 -30.05 18.09
C VAL A 283 -26.89 -31.44 18.62
N ALA A 284 -27.09 -31.52 19.91
CA ALA A 284 -27.70 -32.70 20.54
C ALA A 284 -29.23 -32.53 20.64
N ASP A 285 -29.95 -33.45 20.10
CA ASP A 285 -31.41 -33.53 20.22
C ASP A 285 -31.84 -34.85 20.81
N LEU A 286 -33.17 -35.08 20.97
CA LEU A 286 -33.73 -36.29 21.52
C LEU A 286 -33.42 -37.59 20.71
N PHE A 287 -32.90 -37.43 19.47
CA PHE A 287 -32.64 -38.51 18.55
C PHE A 287 -31.12 -38.75 18.36
N GLY A 288 -30.26 -37.96 19.01
CA GLY A 288 -28.81 -38.09 18.94
C GLY A 288 -28.08 -36.80 18.72
N THR A 289 -26.82 -36.88 18.32
CA THR A 289 -25.99 -35.73 17.96
C THR A 289 -25.88 -35.62 16.44
N ARG A 290 -26.13 -34.40 15.89
CA ARG A 290 -25.90 -34.12 14.49
C ARG A 290 -24.96 -32.92 14.34
N GLU A 291 -24.13 -32.92 13.31
CA GLU A 291 -23.38 -31.76 12.91
C GLU A 291 -24.26 -30.82 12.06
N GLU A 292 -24.42 -29.59 12.50
CA GLU A 292 -24.96 -28.52 11.67
C GLU A 292 -23.82 -27.64 11.15
N VAL A 293 -23.72 -27.56 9.81
CA VAL A 293 -22.78 -26.66 9.14
C VAL A 293 -23.51 -25.38 8.78
N SER A 294 -23.07 -24.27 9.36
CA SER A 294 -23.59 -22.94 9.01
C SER A 294 -22.49 -22.13 8.35
N GLN A 295 -22.82 -21.52 7.21
CA GLN A 295 -21.92 -20.57 6.56
C GLN A 295 -21.82 -19.28 7.35
N CYS A 296 -20.79 -18.46 7.06
CA CYS A 296 -20.63 -17.14 7.64
C CYS A 296 -21.85 -16.26 7.36
N GLU A 297 -22.50 -15.74 8.40
CA GLU A 297 -23.69 -14.92 8.29
C GLU A 297 -23.48 -13.67 7.42
N GLY A 298 -22.32 -13.01 7.55
CA GLY A 298 -21.95 -11.88 6.72
C GLY A 298 -21.85 -12.23 5.23
N CYS A 299 -21.30 -13.43 4.91
CA CYS A 299 -21.23 -13.91 3.53
C CYS A 299 -22.62 -14.26 2.96
N GLN A 300 -23.52 -14.77 3.79
CA GLN A 300 -24.88 -15.12 3.35
C GLN A 300 -25.77 -13.90 3.11
N LYS A 301 -25.58 -12.85 3.92
CA LYS A 301 -26.46 -11.67 3.95
C LYS A 301 -25.83 -10.45 3.30
N ASP A 302 -24.62 -10.57 2.79
CA ASP A 302 -23.80 -9.45 2.28
C ASP A 302 -23.68 -8.31 3.31
N ASP A 303 -23.45 -8.69 4.59
CA ASP A 303 -23.33 -7.74 5.70
C ASP A 303 -21.88 -7.69 6.18
N ILE A 304 -21.19 -6.60 5.85
CA ILE A 304 -19.78 -6.37 6.18
C ILE A 304 -19.48 -6.43 7.68
N ARG A 305 -20.51 -6.22 8.55
CA ARG A 305 -20.34 -6.22 10.01
C ARG A 305 -20.57 -7.58 10.67
N ARG A 306 -21.03 -8.58 9.92
CA ARG A 306 -21.41 -9.90 10.44
C ARG A 306 -20.53 -11.04 9.98
N HIS A 307 -19.37 -10.75 9.39
CA HIS A 307 -18.43 -11.78 9.04
C HIS A 307 -17.82 -12.44 10.28
N ASN A 308 -17.63 -13.75 10.20
CA ASN A 308 -16.93 -14.51 11.25
C ASN A 308 -15.40 -14.61 10.99
N GLY A 309 -14.90 -13.96 9.93
CA GLY A 309 -13.50 -13.85 9.60
C GLY A 309 -12.72 -12.90 10.52
N ILE A 310 -11.45 -12.73 10.24
CA ILE A 310 -10.55 -11.87 11.02
C ILE A 310 -10.63 -10.44 10.46
N TYR A 311 -11.32 -9.56 11.15
CA TYR A 311 -11.41 -8.16 10.75
C TYR A 311 -10.07 -7.45 10.76
N CYS A 312 -9.76 -6.78 9.65
CA CYS A 312 -8.50 -6.07 9.48
C CYS A 312 -8.38 -4.87 10.42
N GLN A 313 -7.19 -4.70 10.97
CA GLN A 313 -6.86 -3.65 11.91
C GLN A 313 -5.87 -2.67 11.28
N ILE A 314 -6.13 -1.40 11.51
CA ILE A 314 -5.27 -0.29 11.11
C ILE A 314 -4.92 0.58 12.31
N LYS A 315 -4.07 1.57 12.11
CA LYS A 315 -3.69 2.53 13.15
C LYS A 315 -4.28 3.90 12.87
N ASP A 316 -5.04 4.42 13.84
CA ASP A 316 -5.35 5.85 13.89
C ASP A 316 -4.19 6.55 14.61
N TRP A 317 -3.30 7.17 13.83
CA TRP A 317 -2.08 7.80 14.34
C TRP A 317 -2.34 9.02 15.21
N ARG A 318 -3.53 9.61 15.13
CA ARG A 318 -3.93 10.83 15.85
C ARG A 318 -4.72 10.55 17.11
N ALA A 319 -5.22 9.33 17.26
CA ALA A 319 -5.93 8.90 18.46
C ALA A 319 -4.94 8.32 19.48
N LYS A 320 -5.18 8.63 20.76
CA LYS A 320 -4.44 8.05 21.88
C LYS A 320 -4.98 6.67 22.20
N ASP A 321 -4.10 5.68 22.27
CA ASP A 321 -4.47 4.33 22.68
C ASP A 321 -4.78 4.32 24.19
N PRO A 322 -6.01 3.94 24.59
CA PRO A 322 -6.41 3.98 26.00
C PRO A 322 -5.65 2.99 26.89
N LYS A 323 -5.11 1.91 26.31
CA LYS A 323 -4.37 0.87 27.04
C LYS A 323 -2.93 1.27 27.31
N THR A 324 -2.26 1.83 26.31
CA THR A 324 -0.83 2.15 26.38
C THR A 324 -0.56 3.62 26.67
N GLY A 325 -1.55 4.49 26.53
CA GLY A 325 -1.40 5.94 26.65
C GLY A 325 -0.61 6.59 25.50
N LYS A 326 -0.13 5.83 24.51
CA LYS A 326 0.65 6.30 23.36
C LYS A 326 -0.24 6.69 22.19
N MET A 327 0.27 7.57 21.32
CA MET A 327 -0.39 7.89 20.05
C MET A 327 -0.37 6.68 19.11
N GLY A 328 -1.41 6.56 18.27
CA GLY A 328 -1.55 5.46 17.33
C GLY A 328 -2.45 4.33 17.87
N LYS A 329 -3.74 4.62 18.06
CA LYS A 329 -4.74 3.65 18.50
C LYS A 329 -5.02 2.61 17.41
N ARG A 330 -5.05 1.33 17.78
CA ARG A 330 -5.52 0.26 16.90
C ARG A 330 -7.04 0.30 16.80
N ILE A 331 -7.57 0.24 15.58
CA ILE A 331 -9.00 0.23 15.28
C ILE A 331 -9.27 -0.81 14.18
N ARG A 332 -10.47 -1.36 14.12
CA ARG A 332 -10.88 -2.16 12.97
C ARG A 332 -11.21 -1.21 11.81
N PHE A 333 -10.78 -1.57 10.61
CA PHE A 333 -11.06 -0.76 9.41
C PHE A 333 -12.56 -0.54 9.20
N ILE A 334 -13.36 -1.59 9.40
CA ILE A 334 -14.82 -1.52 9.20
C ILE A 334 -15.52 -0.55 10.14
N ASP A 335 -14.93 -0.18 11.28
CA ASP A 335 -15.52 0.79 12.22
C ASP A 335 -15.47 2.22 11.66
N LEU A 336 -14.71 2.47 10.58
CA LEU A 336 -14.68 3.75 9.85
C LEU A 336 -15.75 3.85 8.76
N ILE A 337 -16.32 2.73 8.35
CA ILE A 337 -17.38 2.68 7.32
C ILE A 337 -18.71 3.01 7.99
N LYS A 338 -19.35 4.07 7.55
CA LYS A 338 -20.63 4.54 8.07
C LYS A 338 -21.81 3.82 7.45
#